data_910b014c3d3cd22236082f459413faea
#
_entry.id   910b014c3d3cd22236082f459413faea
#
_cell.length_a   1.000
_cell.length_b   1.000
_cell.length_c   1.000
_cell.angle_alpha   90.00
_cell.angle_beta   90.00
_cell.angle_gamma   90.00
#
_symmetry.space_group_name_H-M   'P 1'
#
loop_
_entity.id
_entity.type
_entity.pdbx_description
1 polymer ?
#
loop_
_entity_poly.entity_id
_entity_poly.type
_entity_poly.pdbx_seq_one_letter_code
_entity_poly.pdbx_strand_id
1 'polypeptide(L)' 'RHFIYQDEKSHKFRAVEQQGNELHISWGKVGTKGKADKKFFDAAAAAKAELKLIAEKVKKGYVEQAKDNSLQP' A
#
# COMPACT_ATOMS: atom_id res chain seq x y z
N ARG A 1 3.80 3.26 1.46
CA ARG A 1 4.38 1.93 1.29
C ARG A 1 3.69 1.26 0.12
N HIS A 2 4.46 0.63 -0.73
CA HIS A 2 3.97 0.02 -1.95
C HIS A 2 4.15 -1.49 -1.90
N PHE A 3 3.16 -2.19 -2.42
CA PHE A 3 3.16 -3.65 -2.44
C PHE A 3 2.78 -4.13 -3.82
N ILE A 4 3.35 -5.25 -4.23
CA ILE A 4 3.04 -5.88 -5.52
C ILE A 4 2.63 -7.31 -5.25
N TYR A 5 1.58 -7.73 -5.92
CA TYR A 5 1.18 -9.13 -5.99
C TYR A 5 1.29 -9.58 -7.42
N GLN A 6 2.02 -10.66 -7.65
CA GLN A 6 2.20 -11.17 -9.00
C GLN A 6 2.11 -12.68 -8.99
N ASP A 7 1.27 -13.21 -9.87
CA ASP A 7 1.24 -14.63 -10.15
C ASP A 7 1.06 -14.81 -11.65
N GLU A 8 0.76 -16.04 -12.08
CA GLU A 8 0.67 -16.31 -13.51
C GLU A 8 -0.43 -15.53 -14.21
N LYS A 9 -1.46 -15.12 -13.48
CA LYS A 9 -2.63 -14.48 -14.07
C LYS A 9 -2.84 -13.07 -13.62
N SER A 10 -2.12 -12.62 -12.61
CA SER A 10 -2.38 -11.32 -11.99
C SER A 10 -1.10 -10.57 -11.71
N HIS A 11 -1.14 -9.29 -11.92
CA HIS A 11 -0.05 -8.41 -11.56
C HIS A 11 -0.69 -7.12 -11.02
N LYS A 12 -0.78 -7.02 -9.71
CA LYS A 12 -1.52 -5.97 -9.05
C LYS A 12 -0.62 -5.19 -8.11
N PHE A 13 -1.02 -3.96 -7.86
CA PHE A 13 -0.31 -3.15 -6.87
C PHE A 13 -1.28 -2.68 -5.79
N ARG A 14 -0.72 -2.36 -4.65
CA ARG A 14 -1.44 -1.68 -3.59
C ARG A 14 -0.47 -0.74 -2.90
N ALA A 15 -0.91 0.49 -2.71
CA ALA A 15 -0.12 1.49 -2.01
C ALA A 15 -0.91 1.98 -0.81
N VAL A 16 -0.24 2.15 0.31
CA VAL A 16 -0.84 2.63 1.54
C VAL A 16 0.09 3.69 2.11
N GLU A 17 -0.43 4.88 2.38
CA GLU A 17 0.36 5.95 2.95
C GLU A 17 -0.43 6.69 4.00
N GLN A 18 0.18 6.93 5.14
CA GLN A 18 -0.39 7.77 6.16
C GLN A 18 0.13 9.20 6.00
N GLN A 19 -0.78 10.14 6.00
CA GLN A 19 -0.42 11.55 5.98
C GLN A 19 -1.19 12.25 7.10
N GLY A 20 -0.53 12.41 8.24
CA GLY A 20 -1.19 12.99 9.40
C GLY A 20 -2.34 12.11 9.86
N ASN A 21 -3.55 12.64 9.80
CA ASN A 21 -4.75 11.91 10.20
C ASN A 21 -5.50 11.32 9.02
N GLU A 22 -4.84 11.23 7.86
CA GLU A 22 -5.45 10.65 6.67
C GLU A 22 -4.71 9.38 6.28
N LEU A 23 -5.45 8.44 5.75
CA LEU A 23 -4.87 7.21 5.22
C LEU A 23 -5.24 7.14 3.75
N HIS A 24 -4.23 7.19 2.88
CA HIS A 24 -4.40 7.16 1.45
C HIS A 24 -4.09 5.76 0.95
N ILE A 25 -5.05 5.15 0.25
CA ILE A 25 -4.93 3.79 -0.26
C ILE A 25 -5.16 3.82 -1.75
N SER A 26 -4.31 3.14 -2.50
CA SER A 26 -4.55 2.97 -3.92
C SER A 26 -4.22 1.53 -4.30
N TRP A 27 -4.87 1.07 -5.37
CA TRP A 27 -4.72 -0.31 -5.81
C TRP A 27 -5.13 -0.42 -7.27
N GLY A 28 -4.75 -1.52 -7.89
CA GLY A 28 -5.13 -1.78 -9.27
C GLY A 28 -4.17 -2.72 -9.94
N LYS A 29 -4.30 -2.84 -11.26
CA LYS A 29 -3.35 -3.60 -12.05
C LYS A 29 -2.11 -2.75 -12.32
N VAL A 30 -0.95 -3.39 -12.27
CA VAL A 30 0.29 -2.70 -12.60
C VAL A 30 0.19 -2.20 -14.05
N GLY A 31 0.61 -0.96 -14.26
CA GLY A 31 0.52 -0.34 -15.56
C GLY A 31 -0.74 0.48 -15.77
N THR A 32 -1.67 0.48 -14.82
CA THR A 32 -2.85 1.32 -14.86
C THR A 32 -2.82 2.30 -13.71
N LYS A 33 -3.71 3.30 -13.77
CA LYS A 33 -3.84 4.23 -12.67
C LYS A 33 -4.46 3.58 -11.43
N GLY A 34 -5.27 2.55 -11.64
CA GLY A 34 -5.95 1.92 -10.55
C GLY A 34 -7.00 2.80 -9.92
N LYS A 35 -7.34 2.48 -8.69
CA LYS A 35 -8.32 3.23 -7.91
C LYS A 35 -7.65 3.75 -6.65
N ALA A 36 -8.20 4.81 -6.10
CA ALA A 36 -7.67 5.41 -4.88
C ALA A 36 -8.80 5.71 -3.92
N ASP A 37 -8.50 5.60 -2.65
CA ASP A 37 -9.45 5.92 -1.60
C ASP A 37 -8.71 6.68 -0.51
N LYS A 38 -9.46 7.45 0.26
CA LYS A 38 -8.89 8.23 1.35
C LYS A 38 -9.81 8.13 2.55
N LYS A 39 -9.24 7.76 3.68
CA LYS A 39 -10.00 7.64 4.91
C LYS A 39 -9.44 8.58 5.95
N PHE A 40 -10.29 9.10 6.78
CA PHE A 40 -9.89 10.01 7.85
C PHE A 40 -9.93 9.29 9.18
N PHE A 41 -8.84 9.43 9.92
CA PHE A 41 -8.71 8.89 11.27
C PHE A 41 -8.00 9.94 12.10
N ASP A 42 -7.84 9.71 13.38
CA ASP A 42 -6.79 10.44 14.08
C ASP A 42 -5.45 9.78 13.75
N ALA A 43 -4.34 10.45 14.07
CA ALA A 43 -3.03 9.98 13.63
C ALA A 43 -2.72 8.58 14.14
N ALA A 44 -3.08 8.28 15.38
CA ALA A 44 -2.81 6.97 15.95
C ALA A 44 -3.63 5.88 15.27
N ALA A 45 -4.91 6.16 14.99
CA ALA A 45 -5.77 5.19 14.33
C ALA A 45 -5.33 4.96 12.89
N ALA A 46 -4.87 6.00 12.21
CA ALA A 46 -4.36 5.86 10.85
C ALA A 46 -3.14 4.95 10.81
N ALA A 47 -2.23 5.11 11.76
CA ALA A 47 -1.05 4.26 11.83
C ALA A 47 -1.43 2.80 12.06
N LYS A 48 -2.36 2.55 12.96
CA LYS A 48 -2.83 1.19 13.21
C LYS A 48 -3.50 0.59 12.00
N ALA A 49 -4.33 1.37 11.32
CA ALA A 49 -5.02 0.89 10.12
C ALA A 49 -4.03 0.55 9.03
N GLU A 50 -3.01 1.36 8.87
CA GLU A 50 -1.97 1.09 7.90
C GLU A 50 -1.28 -0.25 8.18
N LEU A 51 -0.85 -0.46 9.41
CA LEU A 51 -0.17 -1.70 9.78
C LEU A 51 -1.08 -2.91 9.58
N LYS A 52 -2.34 -2.78 9.92
CA LYS A 52 -3.29 -3.86 9.78
C LYS A 52 -3.50 -4.23 8.31
N LEU A 53 -3.67 -3.22 7.46
CA LEU A 53 -3.83 -3.45 6.03
C LEU A 53 -2.59 -4.11 5.44
N ILE A 54 -1.41 -3.63 5.83
CA ILE A 54 -0.16 -4.20 5.34
C ILE A 54 -0.05 -5.66 5.74
N ALA A 55 -0.34 -5.96 7.01
CA ALA A 55 -0.26 -7.34 7.49
C ALA A 55 -1.20 -8.25 6.69
N GLU A 56 -2.41 -7.79 6.41
CA GLU A 56 -3.36 -8.56 5.63
C GLU A 56 -2.85 -8.83 4.22
N LYS A 57 -2.27 -7.82 3.58
CA LYS A 57 -1.83 -7.97 2.20
C LYS A 57 -0.60 -8.86 2.10
N VAL A 58 0.33 -8.70 3.03
CA VAL A 58 1.49 -9.59 3.07
C VAL A 58 1.05 -11.04 3.26
N LYS A 59 0.06 -11.24 4.12
CA LYS A 59 -0.46 -12.58 4.35
C LYS A 59 -1.09 -13.18 3.09
N LYS A 60 -1.64 -12.34 2.22
CA LYS A 60 -2.23 -12.81 0.97
C LYS A 60 -1.21 -13.00 -0.14
N GLY A 61 0.03 -12.64 0.08
CA GLY A 61 1.07 -12.83 -0.92
C GLY A 61 1.60 -11.56 -1.55
N TYR A 62 1.15 -10.42 -1.11
CA TYR A 62 1.73 -9.17 -1.57
C TYR A 62 3.13 -9.01 -0.98
N VAL A 63 4.03 -8.46 -1.78
CA VAL A 63 5.42 -8.23 -1.37
C VAL A 63 5.67 -6.73 -1.35
N GLU A 64 6.19 -6.24 -0.26
CA GLU A 64 6.50 -4.82 -0.15
C GLU A 64 7.66 -4.45 -1.05
N GLN A 65 7.49 -3.38 -1.82
CA GLN A 65 8.52 -2.87 -2.71
C GLN A 65 9.21 -1.71 -2.01
N ALA A 66 10.50 -1.81 -1.80
CA ALA A 66 11.26 -0.71 -1.25
C ALA A 66 11.30 0.40 -2.29
N LYS A 67 11.02 1.61 -1.85
CA LYS A 67 11.27 2.73 -2.70
C LYS A 67 12.73 2.92 -2.76
N ASP A 68 13.14 3.09 -3.77
CA ASP A 68 14.44 3.32 -3.84
C ASP A 68 14.89 4.48 -3.27
N ASN A 69 14.97 4.58 -2.78
CA ASN A 69 15.50 5.30 -2.33
C ASN A 69 16.46 5.16 -1.77
N SER A 70 16.41 4.39 -1.78
CA SER A 70 17.30 4.16 -1.31
C SER A 70 18.50 4.39 -1.68
N LEU A 71 18.68 4.60 -1.96
CA LEU A 71 19.71 4.73 -2.38
C LEU A 71 20.32 5.74 -2.05
N GLN A 72 20.04 6.06 -1.72
CA GLN A 72 20.45 6.85 -1.61
C GLN A 72 21.22 7.09 -1.16
N PRO A 73 21.75 7.28 -1.18
CA PRO A 73 22.56 7.41 -1.01
C PRO A 73 22.99 7.82 -0.64
#